data_79894dba27776120580e192de378b501
#
_entry.id   79894dba27776120580e192de378b501
#
_cell.length_a   1.000
_cell.length_b   1.000
_cell.length_c   1.000
_cell.angle_alpha   90.00
_cell.angle_beta   90.00
_cell.angle_gamma   90.00
#
_symmetry.space_group_name_H-M   'P 1'
#
loop_
_entity.id
_entity.type
_entity.pdbx_description
1 polymer ?
#
loop_
_entity_poly.entity_id
_entity_poly.type
_entity_poly.pdbx_seq_one_letter_code
_entity_poly.pdbx_strand_id
1 'polypeptide(L)'
;AFSYYKGFLPLNINQQEVENYLIEFEEAEKAEAANIAAESKVLQLPNAEGQTLGRFTTIQNDFPEVYGVGQIGVRPSAPNKDKAKVKQLKGYLLFFDQTLATYFAHLQKVKELFSIDGELSQSYFTQLVEDVKDLPELVSANYTSNENITELLLSDLDETIVRRNQILDHLLSRFAENFSEYAFLMKQLYGSYTDQAVIKTKERFLKEYGIIGCERGLSFNYYKQLPANLWDTNNVSAFQKRIALLSGNPDYSRRNFSDDPLEIYEEVDTDGYIEYRFRFRDASSTILGSGSKHYHSLASLYKEILDVKNYGRFAEHYEIKTSISGKFYFNLTNPNYPDPGDERHVIARRIAYYNTQQNAENAIENVVEFMNELQPNEGMYLIEHILLRPDVTKETMNKDYFLPICEDNCESCEGVDPYSFRVSIVLPGWTERYSNVDFRKFMEDLIQKELPSHIMAKICWIGWPKSYKMEPGEENEMVEMEEAYQAWLLSKTNNGQKQHKAKLMRLNKIVSTLHTIYTQGRLHDCDDDEEQQNIILGRTNLGII
;
A
#
# COMPACT_ATOMS: atom_id res chain seq x y z
N ALA A 1 -9.67 -0.55 -24.49
CA ALA A 1 -10.16 -0.37 -25.88
C ALA A 1 -9.05 -0.64 -26.89
N PHE A 2 -7.82 -0.26 -26.61
CA PHE A 2 -6.72 -0.40 -27.58
C PHE A 2 -6.20 -1.84 -27.70
N SER A 3 -6.17 -2.62 -26.64
CA SER A 3 -5.88 -4.07 -26.69
C SER A 3 -6.89 -4.82 -27.52
N TYR A 4 -8.14 -4.38 -27.54
CA TYR A 4 -9.22 -4.92 -28.35
C TYR A 4 -8.97 -4.79 -29.86
N TYR A 5 -8.51 -3.63 -30.34
CA TYR A 5 -8.25 -3.40 -31.76
C TYR A 5 -7.01 -4.12 -32.27
N LYS A 6 -5.96 -4.27 -31.49
CA LYS A 6 -4.72 -4.95 -31.91
C LYS A 6 -4.85 -6.48 -32.05
N GLY A 7 -5.79 -7.11 -31.31
CA GLY A 7 -6.08 -8.54 -31.47
C GLY A 7 -6.74 -8.91 -32.81
N PHE A 8 -7.21 -7.91 -33.57
CA PHE A 8 -7.86 -8.08 -34.84
C PHE A 8 -7.04 -7.60 -36.05
N LEU A 9 -5.76 -7.29 -35.88
CA LEU A 9 -4.90 -7.00 -37.02
C LEU A 9 -4.85 -8.23 -37.96
N PRO A 10 -5.12 -8.08 -39.24
CA PRO A 10 -5.12 -9.20 -40.19
C PRO A 10 -3.74 -9.85 -40.23
N LEU A 11 -3.72 -11.18 -40.25
CA LEU A 11 -2.54 -12.05 -40.17
C LEU A 11 -1.49 -11.85 -41.29
N ASN A 12 -1.73 -10.96 -42.26
CA ASN A 12 -0.88 -10.70 -43.41
C ASN A 12 -0.09 -9.38 -43.35
N ILE A 13 -0.06 -8.72 -42.20
CA ILE A 13 0.76 -7.50 -42.05
C ILE A 13 2.22 -7.90 -41.91
N ASN A 14 3.07 -7.35 -42.79
CA ASN A 14 4.51 -7.50 -42.78
C ASN A 14 5.06 -6.88 -41.47
N GLN A 15 6.09 -7.51 -40.89
CA GLN A 15 6.76 -7.04 -39.67
C GLN A 15 7.19 -5.56 -39.75
N GLN A 16 7.64 -5.13 -40.94
CA GLN A 16 8.04 -3.74 -41.19
C GLN A 16 6.85 -2.78 -41.11
N GLU A 17 5.67 -3.20 -41.59
CA GLU A 17 4.46 -2.40 -41.50
C GLU A 17 3.97 -2.26 -40.05
N VAL A 18 4.12 -3.33 -39.26
CA VAL A 18 3.81 -3.27 -37.81
C VAL A 18 4.76 -2.34 -37.05
N GLU A 19 6.06 -2.40 -37.36
CA GLU A 19 7.07 -1.50 -36.77
C GLU A 19 6.80 -0.04 -37.15
N ASN A 20 6.49 0.23 -38.40
CA ASN A 20 6.12 1.59 -38.85
C ASN A 20 4.84 2.08 -38.17
N TYR A 21 3.83 1.21 -38.03
CA TYR A 21 2.59 1.56 -37.34
C TYR A 21 2.82 1.83 -35.84
N LEU A 22 3.73 1.10 -35.21
CA LEU A 22 4.11 1.34 -33.82
C LEU A 22 4.82 2.67 -33.64
N ILE A 23 5.70 3.04 -34.58
CA ILE A 23 6.40 4.32 -34.56
C ILE A 23 5.40 5.48 -34.74
N GLU A 24 4.52 5.38 -35.74
CA GLU A 24 3.46 6.38 -35.96
C GLU A 24 2.53 6.51 -34.75
N PHE A 25 2.24 5.40 -34.10
CA PHE A 25 1.42 5.40 -32.89
C PHE A 25 2.12 6.02 -31.70
N GLU A 26 3.39 5.72 -31.47
CA GLU A 26 4.18 6.36 -30.41
C GLU A 26 4.35 7.86 -30.63
N GLU A 27 4.48 8.29 -31.88
CA GLU A 27 4.53 9.72 -32.23
C GLU A 27 3.18 10.39 -32.00
N ALA A 28 2.07 9.74 -32.37
CA ALA A 28 0.73 10.24 -32.13
C ALA A 28 0.41 10.30 -30.63
N GLU A 29 0.81 9.29 -29.85
CA GLU A 29 0.63 9.26 -28.39
C GLU A 29 1.45 10.39 -27.71
N LYS A 30 2.69 10.62 -28.16
CA LYS A 30 3.51 11.73 -27.68
C LYS A 30 2.91 13.10 -28.04
N ALA A 31 2.36 13.23 -29.26
CA ALA A 31 1.71 14.46 -29.69
C ALA A 31 0.43 14.71 -28.90
N GLU A 32 -0.36 13.68 -28.65
CA GLU A 32 -1.59 13.80 -27.86
C GLU A 32 -1.29 14.08 -26.39
N ALA A 33 -0.29 13.43 -25.80
CA ALA A 33 0.19 13.73 -24.45
C ALA A 33 0.71 15.18 -24.33
N ALA A 34 1.39 15.68 -25.38
CA ALA A 34 1.84 17.07 -25.42
C ALA A 34 0.65 18.06 -25.53
N ASN A 35 -0.38 17.69 -26.31
CA ASN A 35 -1.61 18.50 -26.44
C ASN A 35 -2.40 18.51 -25.13
N ILE A 36 -2.58 17.36 -24.47
CA ILE A 36 -3.23 17.26 -23.16
C ILE A 36 -2.44 18.08 -22.11
N ALA A 37 -1.11 18.00 -22.14
CA ALA A 37 -0.27 18.80 -21.25
C ALA A 37 -0.35 20.31 -21.55
N ALA A 38 -0.52 20.70 -22.82
CA ALA A 38 -0.74 22.08 -23.22
C ALA A 38 -2.13 22.58 -22.83
N GLU A 39 -3.17 21.77 -23.04
CA GLU A 39 -4.55 22.06 -22.63
C GLU A 39 -4.67 22.14 -21.11
N SER A 40 -4.01 21.24 -20.36
CA SER A 40 -3.99 21.30 -18.90
C SER A 40 -3.34 22.56 -18.37
N LYS A 41 -2.34 23.11 -19.08
CA LYS A 41 -1.73 24.40 -18.72
C LYS A 41 -2.68 25.57 -18.94
N VAL A 42 -3.56 25.50 -19.92
CA VAL A 42 -4.58 26.54 -20.17
C VAL A 42 -5.67 26.51 -19.10
N LEU A 43 -5.98 25.32 -18.57
CA LEU A 43 -6.95 25.14 -17.49
C LEU A 43 -6.35 25.29 -16.09
N GLN A 44 -5.03 25.37 -15.98
CA GLN A 44 -4.39 25.66 -14.69
C GLN A 44 -4.79 27.09 -14.28
N LEU A 45 -5.50 27.19 -13.17
CA LEU A 45 -5.66 28.44 -12.47
C LEU A 45 -4.28 29.08 -12.32
N PRO A 46 -4.13 30.37 -12.65
CA PRO A 46 -2.86 31.04 -12.43
C PRO A 46 -2.42 30.78 -10.99
N ASN A 47 -1.17 30.35 -10.84
CA ASN A 47 -0.61 30.17 -9.51
C ASN A 47 -0.87 31.46 -8.74
N ALA A 48 -1.72 31.39 -7.73
CA ALA A 48 -1.92 32.52 -6.85
C ALA A 48 -0.55 32.89 -6.31
N GLU A 49 -0.01 34.03 -6.68
CA GLU A 49 1.14 34.59 -6.01
C GLU A 49 0.73 34.78 -4.55
N GLY A 50 1.23 33.88 -3.69
CA GLY A 50 0.96 33.95 -2.28
C GLY A 50 1.53 35.28 -1.78
N GLN A 51 0.64 36.24 -1.53
CA GLN A 51 1.03 37.38 -0.74
C GLN A 51 1.39 36.83 0.64
N THR A 52 2.63 37.04 1.05
CA THR A 52 3.02 36.80 2.44
C THR A 52 2.15 37.73 3.30
N LEU A 53 1.34 37.15 4.19
CA LEU A 53 0.66 37.94 5.20
C LEU A 53 1.71 38.78 5.92
N GLY A 54 1.45 40.07 6.07
CA GLY A 54 2.32 40.97 6.80
C GLY A 54 2.63 40.45 8.20
N ARG A 55 3.78 40.86 8.75
CA ARG A 55 4.15 40.53 10.13
C ARG A 55 3.05 41.02 11.07
N PHE A 56 2.69 40.20 12.06
CA PHE A 56 1.77 40.62 13.12
C PHE A 56 2.36 41.82 13.89
N THR A 57 1.54 42.83 14.09
CA THR A 57 1.86 44.01 14.92
C THR A 57 0.92 44.06 16.11
N THR A 58 1.47 44.41 17.28
CA THR A 58 0.67 44.47 18.51
C THR A 58 -0.42 45.55 18.42
N ILE A 59 -1.62 45.23 18.90
CA ILE A 59 -2.72 46.20 19.03
C ILE A 59 -2.37 47.34 20.00
N GLN A 60 -1.39 47.15 20.89
CA GLN A 60 -0.96 48.16 21.84
C GLN A 60 -0.44 49.41 21.17
N ASN A 61 0.14 49.29 19.95
CA ASN A 61 0.65 50.41 19.19
C ASN A 61 -0.47 51.27 18.57
N ASP A 62 -1.69 50.74 18.44
CA ASP A 62 -2.83 51.45 17.89
C ASP A 62 -3.61 52.25 18.99
N PHE A 63 -3.27 52.02 20.25
CA PHE A 63 -3.87 52.79 21.34
C PHE A 63 -3.37 54.24 21.39
N PRO A 64 -4.21 55.20 21.74
CA PRO A 64 -3.80 56.57 21.97
C PRO A 64 -2.67 56.65 23.00
N GLU A 65 -1.69 57.52 22.74
CA GLU A 65 -0.51 57.70 23.60
C GLU A 65 -0.81 57.99 25.07
N VAL A 66 -1.98 58.61 25.34
CA VAL A 66 -2.45 58.92 26.71
C VAL A 66 -2.54 57.70 27.61
N TYR A 67 -2.77 56.49 27.01
CA TYR A 67 -2.82 55.22 27.76
C TYR A 67 -1.42 54.70 28.14
N GLY A 68 -0.37 55.19 27.48
CA GLY A 68 1.02 54.79 27.77
C GLY A 68 1.37 53.33 27.46
N VAL A 69 0.52 52.63 26.70
CA VAL A 69 0.73 51.20 26.34
C VAL A 69 1.58 51.02 25.09
N GLY A 70 1.55 51.99 24.17
CA GLY A 70 2.31 51.95 22.92
C GLY A 70 3.83 52.15 23.09
N GLN A 71 4.55 52.33 21.97
CA GLN A 71 6.02 52.43 21.91
C GLN A 71 6.60 53.60 22.71
N ILE A 72 5.88 54.71 22.88
CA ILE A 72 6.34 55.86 23.67
C ILE A 72 6.36 55.50 25.16
N GLY A 73 5.34 54.76 25.59
CA GLY A 73 5.22 54.34 27.01
C GLY A 73 4.85 55.50 27.97
N VAL A 74 5.00 55.23 29.25
CA VAL A 74 4.68 56.18 30.31
C VAL A 74 5.84 57.15 30.56
N ARG A 75 5.53 58.44 30.81
CA ARG A 75 6.55 59.45 31.14
C ARG A 75 7.33 59.02 32.40
N PRO A 76 8.68 59.17 32.41
CA PRO A 76 9.51 58.79 33.56
C PRO A 76 9.06 59.41 34.88
N SER A 77 8.52 60.64 34.81
CA SER A 77 8.03 61.42 35.98
C SER A 77 6.61 61.00 36.46
N ALA A 78 5.93 60.06 35.81
CA ALA A 78 4.59 59.64 36.22
C ALA A 78 4.63 58.91 37.59
N PRO A 79 3.55 59.03 38.39
CA PRO A 79 3.41 58.33 39.66
C PRO A 79 3.51 56.82 39.50
N ASN A 80 4.11 56.14 40.46
CA ASN A 80 4.27 54.68 40.44
C ASN A 80 2.93 53.94 40.32
N LYS A 81 1.84 54.51 40.88
CA LYS A 81 0.47 53.97 40.75
C LYS A 81 0.01 53.92 39.30
N ASP A 82 0.32 54.95 38.52
CA ASP A 82 -0.10 54.99 37.11
C ASP A 82 0.78 54.09 36.25
N LYS A 83 2.08 54.01 36.52
CA LYS A 83 2.99 53.02 35.91
C LYS A 83 2.47 51.59 36.13
N ALA A 84 2.03 51.27 37.35
CA ALA A 84 1.51 49.95 37.69
C ALA A 84 0.23 49.63 36.93
N LYS A 85 -0.71 50.62 36.78
CA LYS A 85 -1.91 50.44 36.00
C LYS A 85 -1.62 50.20 34.52
N VAL A 86 -0.69 50.97 33.94
CA VAL A 86 -0.29 50.79 32.54
C VAL A 86 0.35 49.41 32.33
N LYS A 87 1.22 48.98 33.25
CA LYS A 87 1.81 47.64 33.20
C LYS A 87 0.74 46.54 33.28
N GLN A 88 -0.26 46.70 34.14
CA GLN A 88 -1.39 45.79 34.24
C GLN A 88 -2.21 45.76 32.94
N LEU A 89 -2.49 46.93 32.34
CA LEU A 89 -3.19 47.02 31.08
C LEU A 89 -2.41 46.38 29.91
N LYS A 90 -1.10 46.63 29.85
CA LYS A 90 -0.21 45.95 28.88
C LYS A 90 -0.28 44.42 29.00
N GLY A 91 -0.18 43.88 30.21
CA GLY A 91 -0.29 42.44 30.43
C GLY A 91 -1.64 41.88 30.02
N TYR A 92 -2.70 42.64 30.26
CA TYR A 92 -4.08 42.26 29.80
C TYR A 92 -4.17 42.26 28.25
N LEU A 93 -3.66 43.30 27.59
CA LEU A 93 -3.65 43.43 26.14
C LEU A 93 -2.78 42.37 25.48
N LEU A 94 -1.68 42.00 26.13
CA LEU A 94 -0.77 40.97 25.63
C LEU A 94 -1.46 39.61 25.44
N PHE A 95 -2.47 39.30 26.26
CA PHE A 95 -3.30 38.11 26.07
C PHE A 95 -4.03 38.11 24.71
N PHE A 96 -4.60 39.26 24.34
CA PHE A 96 -5.25 39.39 23.03
C PHE A 96 -4.24 39.41 21.90
N ASP A 97 -3.10 40.10 22.08
CA ASP A 97 -2.02 40.11 21.11
C ASP A 97 -1.51 38.71 20.81
N GLN A 98 -1.30 37.89 21.86
CA GLN A 98 -0.88 36.50 21.68
C GLN A 98 -1.93 35.67 20.94
N THR A 99 -3.22 35.85 21.24
CA THR A 99 -4.30 35.18 20.55
C THR A 99 -4.30 35.54 19.06
N LEU A 100 -4.22 36.82 18.74
CA LEU A 100 -4.16 37.30 17.35
C LEU A 100 -2.88 36.82 16.64
N ALA A 101 -1.72 36.87 17.29
CA ALA A 101 -0.47 36.39 16.76
C ALA A 101 -0.55 34.89 16.42
N THR A 102 -1.21 34.10 17.25
CA THR A 102 -1.50 32.68 17.00
C THR A 102 -2.38 32.50 15.75
N TYR A 103 -3.45 33.28 15.59
CA TYR A 103 -4.27 33.23 14.37
C TYR A 103 -3.48 33.60 13.11
N PHE A 104 -2.62 34.63 13.19
CA PHE A 104 -1.77 34.99 12.06
C PHE A 104 -0.78 33.88 11.72
N ALA A 105 -0.17 33.24 12.72
CA ALA A 105 0.73 32.11 12.50
C ALA A 105 -0.01 30.95 11.79
N HIS A 106 -1.24 30.64 12.21
CA HIS A 106 -2.07 29.66 11.53
C HIS A 106 -2.36 30.02 10.08
N LEU A 107 -2.73 31.28 9.80
CA LEU A 107 -3.00 31.73 8.43
C LEU A 107 -1.75 31.69 7.53
N GLN A 108 -0.58 32.04 8.07
CA GLN A 108 0.67 31.97 7.33
C GLN A 108 1.07 30.55 6.96
N LYS A 109 0.83 29.61 7.89
CA LYS A 109 1.24 28.21 7.76
C LYS A 109 0.13 27.27 7.28
N VAL A 110 -1.04 27.78 6.92
CA VAL A 110 -2.18 26.97 6.43
C VAL A 110 -1.81 26.10 5.23
N LYS A 111 -0.91 26.59 4.36
CA LYS A 111 -0.42 25.82 3.21
C LYS A 111 0.35 24.55 3.63
N GLU A 112 1.04 24.58 4.77
CA GLU A 112 1.78 23.44 5.30
C GLU A 112 0.81 22.34 5.75
N LEU A 113 -0.34 22.71 6.34
CA LEU A 113 -1.39 21.77 6.71
C LEU A 113 -2.02 21.04 5.52
N PHE A 114 -2.16 21.74 4.40
CA PHE A 114 -2.74 21.20 3.16
C PHE A 114 -1.69 20.62 2.20
N SER A 115 -0.40 20.77 2.49
CA SER A 115 0.64 20.15 1.69
C SER A 115 0.59 18.64 1.82
N ILE A 116 0.72 17.96 0.68
CA ILE A 116 0.87 16.49 0.62
C ILE A 116 2.33 16.07 0.56
N ASP A 117 3.24 17.04 0.41
CA ASP A 117 4.69 16.84 0.38
C ASP A 117 5.29 17.37 1.68
N GLY A 118 5.77 16.50 2.52
CA GLY A 118 6.52 16.88 3.71
C GLY A 118 5.97 16.27 5.02
N GLU A 119 6.87 16.12 5.97
CA GLU A 119 6.52 15.67 7.31
C GLU A 119 5.99 16.85 8.12
N LEU A 120 4.75 16.76 8.53
CA LEU A 120 4.13 17.73 9.40
C LEU A 120 4.49 17.38 10.86
N SER A 121 5.36 18.17 11.47
CA SER A 121 5.77 17.96 12.87
C SER A 121 4.75 18.49 13.89
N GLN A 122 3.93 19.46 13.48
CA GLN A 122 2.92 20.09 14.31
C GLN A 122 1.75 20.58 13.46
N SER A 123 0.54 20.57 14.02
CA SER A 123 -0.68 21.01 13.33
C SER A 123 -1.25 22.32 13.86
N TYR A 124 -0.74 22.80 14.98
CA TYR A 124 -1.01 24.12 15.51
C TYR A 124 0.25 25.00 15.48
N PHE A 125 0.07 26.28 15.22
CA PHE A 125 1.16 27.21 15.05
C PHE A 125 0.92 28.44 15.90
N THR A 126 1.99 28.97 16.49
CA THR A 126 1.98 30.24 17.20
C THR A 126 3.25 31.02 16.88
N GLN A 127 3.27 32.28 17.23
CA GLN A 127 4.45 33.14 17.10
C GLN A 127 4.55 34.10 18.28
N LEU A 128 5.77 34.53 18.57
CA LEU A 128 6.05 35.55 19.58
C LEU A 128 5.40 36.88 19.20
N VAL A 129 4.88 37.54 20.21
CA VAL A 129 4.57 38.97 20.15
C VAL A 129 5.82 39.74 20.56
N GLU A 130 6.57 40.29 19.61
CA GLU A 130 7.87 40.92 19.88
C GLU A 130 7.79 42.46 20.01
N ASP A 131 6.79 43.08 19.40
CA ASP A 131 6.67 44.53 19.28
C ASP A 131 5.91 45.20 20.44
N VAL A 132 6.24 44.78 21.68
CA VAL A 132 5.67 45.37 22.90
C VAL A 132 6.78 45.97 23.73
N LYS A 133 6.65 47.25 24.07
CA LYS A 133 7.60 47.94 24.94
C LYS A 133 7.61 47.35 26.33
N ASP A 134 8.82 47.11 26.87
CA ASP A 134 9.06 46.53 28.20
C ASP A 134 8.56 45.07 28.31
N LEU A 135 8.46 44.33 27.18
CA LEU A 135 8.01 42.93 27.13
C LEU A 135 8.69 42.02 28.17
N PRO A 136 10.02 42.06 28.37
CA PRO A 136 10.67 41.18 29.38
C PRO A 136 10.15 41.33 30.79
N GLU A 137 9.54 42.48 31.12
CA GLU A 137 8.95 42.70 32.45
C GLU A 137 7.52 42.17 32.58
N LEU A 138 6.89 41.79 31.43
CA LEU A 138 5.49 41.36 31.35
C LEU A 138 5.36 39.84 31.23
N VAL A 139 6.40 39.16 30.71
CA VAL A 139 6.36 37.75 30.35
C VAL A 139 7.30 36.93 31.24
N SER A 140 7.08 35.61 31.31
CA SER A 140 7.98 34.70 31.98
C SER A 140 9.30 34.53 31.23
N ALA A 141 10.34 34.02 31.92
CA ALA A 141 11.65 33.74 31.33
C ALA A 141 11.58 32.71 30.17
N ASN A 142 10.51 31.91 30.08
CA ASN A 142 10.31 30.91 29.04
C ASN A 142 9.72 31.47 27.75
N TYR A 143 9.31 32.74 27.73
CA TYR A 143 8.80 33.43 26.54
C TYR A 143 9.96 33.95 25.70
N THR A 144 10.75 33.07 25.10
CA THR A 144 12.03 33.40 24.43
C THR A 144 12.09 33.04 22.95
N SER A 145 11.40 32.00 22.52
CA SER A 145 11.38 31.55 21.13
C SER A 145 10.00 31.04 20.71
N ASN A 146 9.77 30.95 19.39
CA ASN A 146 8.52 30.38 18.87
C ASN A 146 8.34 28.91 19.28
N GLU A 147 9.43 28.16 19.36
CA GLU A 147 9.43 26.75 19.79
C GLU A 147 8.98 26.63 21.24
N ASN A 148 9.56 27.42 22.15
CA ASN A 148 9.20 27.40 23.56
C ASN A 148 7.74 27.80 23.80
N ILE A 149 7.20 28.74 23.04
CA ILE A 149 5.78 29.12 23.16
C ILE A 149 4.89 28.04 22.58
N THR A 150 5.28 27.43 21.47
CA THR A 150 4.54 26.32 20.89
C THR A 150 4.43 25.17 21.91
N GLU A 151 5.54 24.80 22.53
CA GLU A 151 5.56 23.78 23.58
C GLU A 151 4.67 24.18 24.76
N LEU A 152 4.81 25.41 25.25
CA LEU A 152 4.08 25.88 26.43
C LEU A 152 2.56 25.98 26.21
N LEU A 153 2.11 26.41 25.02
CA LEU A 153 0.69 26.70 24.74
C LEU A 153 -0.02 25.57 24.01
N LEU A 154 0.68 24.77 23.25
CA LEU A 154 0.06 23.88 22.28
C LEU A 154 0.44 22.41 22.44
N SER A 155 1.47 22.05 23.22
CA SER A 155 1.92 20.65 23.35
C SER A 155 0.80 19.70 23.78
N ASP A 156 0.00 20.11 24.77
CA ASP A 156 -1.12 19.31 25.29
C ASP A 156 -2.36 19.30 24.38
N LEU A 157 -2.39 20.16 23.36
CA LEU A 157 -3.54 20.34 22.47
C LEU A 157 -3.30 19.78 21.06
N ASP A 158 -2.03 19.57 20.68
CA ASP A 158 -1.67 19.19 19.32
C ASP A 158 -1.65 17.68 19.11
N GLU A 159 -2.79 17.12 18.77
CA GLU A 159 -2.90 15.75 18.25
C GLU A 159 -2.60 15.74 16.74
N THR A 160 -1.34 16.01 16.37
CA THR A 160 -0.89 16.19 14.98
C THR A 160 -1.35 15.06 14.07
N ILE A 161 -1.19 13.80 14.48
CA ILE A 161 -1.56 12.61 13.68
C ILE A 161 -3.06 12.57 13.40
N VAL A 162 -3.88 12.75 14.45
CA VAL A 162 -5.35 12.72 14.32
C VAL A 162 -5.82 13.85 13.41
N ARG A 163 -5.31 15.04 13.63
CA ARG A 163 -5.69 16.22 12.85
C ARG A 163 -5.22 16.13 11.40
N ARG A 164 -4.00 15.63 11.16
CA ARG A 164 -3.49 15.37 9.81
C ARG A 164 -4.39 14.39 9.07
N ASN A 165 -4.79 13.32 9.73
CA ASN A 165 -5.68 12.32 9.16
C ASN A 165 -7.04 12.93 8.75
N GLN A 166 -7.64 13.77 9.61
CA GLN A 166 -8.89 14.49 9.31
C GLN A 166 -8.76 15.45 8.11
N ILE A 167 -7.64 16.17 8.01
CA ILE A 167 -7.39 17.08 6.88
C ILE A 167 -7.28 16.28 5.57
N LEU A 168 -6.57 15.15 5.58
CA LEU A 168 -6.45 14.28 4.41
C LEU A 168 -7.81 13.69 4.02
N ASP A 169 -8.64 13.27 4.97
CA ASP A 169 -10.00 12.79 4.70
C ASP A 169 -10.87 13.88 4.09
N HIS A 170 -10.72 15.13 4.56
CA HIS A 170 -11.39 16.27 3.95
C HIS A 170 -10.96 16.51 2.50
N LEU A 171 -9.67 16.37 2.20
CA LEU A 171 -9.16 16.49 0.82
C LEU A 171 -9.66 15.35 -0.06
N LEU A 172 -9.60 14.12 0.42
CA LEU A 172 -10.08 12.93 -0.29
C LEU A 172 -11.57 12.98 -0.59
N SER A 173 -12.38 13.49 0.34
CA SER A 173 -13.83 13.63 0.15
C SER A 173 -14.20 14.55 -1.02
N ARG A 174 -13.31 15.48 -1.42
CA ARG A 174 -13.50 16.33 -2.62
C ARG A 174 -13.51 15.53 -3.90
N PHE A 175 -12.87 14.38 -3.89
CA PHE A 175 -12.77 13.45 -5.01
C PHE A 175 -13.73 12.26 -4.87
N ALA A 176 -14.62 12.29 -3.87
CA ALA A 176 -15.50 11.18 -3.49
C ALA A 176 -14.74 9.90 -3.11
N GLU A 177 -13.50 10.04 -2.62
CA GLU A 177 -12.67 8.94 -2.16
C GLU A 177 -12.75 8.78 -0.65
N ASN A 178 -12.66 7.54 -0.18
CA ASN A 178 -12.78 7.21 1.24
C ASN A 178 -11.83 6.06 1.60
N PHE A 179 -11.07 6.25 2.67
CA PHE A 179 -10.13 5.28 3.23
C PHE A 179 -10.56 4.73 4.60
N SER A 180 -11.81 4.96 5.03
CA SER A 180 -12.25 4.59 6.38
C SER A 180 -12.19 3.07 6.62
N GLU A 181 -12.62 2.28 5.64
CA GLU A 181 -12.57 0.81 5.73
C GLU A 181 -11.13 0.31 5.75
N TYR A 182 -10.29 0.80 4.85
CA TYR A 182 -8.87 0.49 4.83
C TYR A 182 -8.20 0.85 6.17
N ALA A 183 -8.42 2.05 6.69
CA ALA A 183 -7.85 2.51 7.96
C ALA A 183 -8.33 1.64 9.14
N PHE A 184 -9.60 1.26 9.16
CA PHE A 184 -10.15 0.37 10.17
C PHE A 184 -9.48 -1.01 10.15
N LEU A 185 -9.35 -1.62 8.96
CA LEU A 185 -8.70 -2.92 8.79
C LEU A 185 -7.22 -2.88 9.17
N MET A 186 -6.51 -1.83 8.77
CA MET A 186 -5.11 -1.64 9.15
C MET A 186 -4.95 -1.53 10.66
N LYS A 187 -5.84 -0.80 11.33
CA LYS A 187 -5.83 -0.68 12.79
C LYS A 187 -6.16 -2.01 13.48
N GLN A 188 -7.05 -2.80 12.91
CA GLN A 188 -7.38 -4.14 13.41
C GLN A 188 -6.19 -5.11 13.27
N LEU A 189 -5.46 -5.05 12.16
CA LEU A 189 -4.33 -5.93 11.88
C LEU A 189 -3.06 -5.55 12.68
N TYR A 190 -2.76 -4.25 12.76
CA TYR A 190 -1.46 -3.75 13.22
C TYR A 190 -1.52 -2.85 14.47
N GLY A 191 -2.71 -2.59 15.00
CA GLY A 191 -2.88 -1.74 16.19
C GLY A 191 -2.61 -0.25 15.95
N SER A 192 -2.20 0.46 17.01
CA SER A 192 -2.05 1.93 16.98
C SER A 192 -0.88 2.45 16.15
N TYR A 193 0.07 1.61 15.77
CA TYR A 193 1.22 2.01 14.94
C TYR A 193 0.86 2.31 13.47
N THR A 194 -0.39 2.05 13.09
CA THR A 194 -0.85 2.18 11.69
C THR A 194 -1.21 3.58 11.27
N ASP A 195 -1.47 4.50 12.21
CA ASP A 195 -1.98 5.83 11.87
C ASP A 195 -1.04 6.59 10.92
N GLN A 196 0.28 6.48 11.11
CA GLN A 196 1.26 7.09 10.20
C GLN A 196 1.30 6.38 8.84
N ALA A 197 1.17 5.05 8.80
CA ALA A 197 1.13 4.29 7.56
C ALA A 197 -0.13 4.63 6.74
N VAL A 198 -1.28 4.79 7.41
CA VAL A 198 -2.53 5.23 6.78
C VAL A 198 -2.39 6.65 6.23
N ILE A 199 -1.78 7.57 6.97
CA ILE A 199 -1.49 8.93 6.50
C ILE A 199 -0.62 8.89 5.23
N LYS A 200 0.48 8.14 5.24
CA LYS A 200 1.36 8.00 4.07
C LYS A 200 0.62 7.42 2.85
N THR A 201 -0.27 6.45 3.08
CA THR A 201 -1.11 5.89 2.00
C THR A 201 -2.04 6.93 1.40
N LYS A 202 -2.73 7.72 2.24
CA LYS A 202 -3.61 8.81 1.79
C LYS A 202 -2.84 9.91 1.05
N GLU A 203 -1.68 10.31 1.55
CA GLU A 203 -0.80 11.30 0.92
C GLU A 203 -0.31 10.81 -0.45
N ARG A 204 0.11 9.55 -0.54
CA ARG A 204 0.53 8.95 -1.80
C ARG A 204 -0.63 8.92 -2.81
N PHE A 205 -1.80 8.50 -2.39
CA PHE A 205 -2.98 8.48 -3.25
C PHE A 205 -3.31 9.88 -3.79
N LEU A 206 -3.32 10.91 -2.93
CA LEU A 206 -3.57 12.29 -3.34
C LEU A 206 -2.49 12.81 -4.29
N LYS A 207 -1.22 12.47 -4.06
CA LYS A 207 -0.09 12.86 -4.92
C LYS A 207 -0.21 12.25 -6.32
N GLU A 208 -0.61 11.00 -6.40
CA GLU A 208 -0.74 10.27 -7.66
C GLU A 208 -2.13 10.44 -8.31
N TYR A 209 -3.09 11.08 -7.63
CA TYR A 209 -4.47 11.18 -8.11
C TYR A 209 -4.61 11.79 -9.51
N GLY A 210 -3.87 12.85 -9.79
CA GLY A 210 -3.87 13.49 -11.11
C GLY A 210 -3.36 12.55 -12.21
N ILE A 211 -2.30 11.79 -11.93
CA ILE A 211 -1.72 10.81 -12.86
C ILE A 211 -2.71 9.68 -13.12
N ILE A 212 -3.30 9.11 -12.06
CA ILE A 212 -4.29 8.04 -12.18
C ILE A 212 -5.50 8.51 -12.99
N GLY A 213 -5.94 9.74 -12.78
CA GLY A 213 -7.05 10.34 -13.51
C GLY A 213 -6.77 10.45 -15.01
N CYS A 214 -5.58 10.94 -15.37
CA CYS A 214 -5.14 11.05 -16.78
C CYS A 214 -4.90 9.67 -17.41
N GLU A 215 -4.37 8.72 -16.66
CA GLU A 215 -4.04 7.38 -17.15
C GLU A 215 -5.21 6.40 -17.10
N ARG A 216 -6.39 6.82 -16.66
CA ARG A 216 -7.54 5.92 -16.40
C ARG A 216 -7.87 4.97 -17.56
N GLY A 217 -7.62 5.37 -18.80
CA GLY A 217 -7.83 4.56 -20.00
C GLY A 217 -6.62 3.70 -20.39
N LEU A 218 -5.48 3.80 -19.71
CA LEU A 218 -4.29 3.06 -20.08
C LEU A 218 -4.38 1.61 -19.62
N SER A 219 -4.12 0.70 -20.56
CA SER A 219 -3.96 -0.72 -20.31
C SER A 219 -2.47 -1.10 -20.29
N PHE A 220 -2.17 -2.32 -19.86
CA PHE A 220 -0.84 -2.89 -20.04
C PHE A 220 -0.46 -2.90 -21.52
N ASN A 221 0.70 -2.37 -21.87
CA ASN A 221 1.20 -2.38 -23.25
C ASN A 221 1.92 -3.69 -23.57
N TYR A 222 1.23 -4.63 -24.16
CA TYR A 222 1.76 -5.96 -24.53
C TYR A 222 2.77 -5.94 -25.69
N TYR A 223 2.96 -4.80 -26.35
CA TYR A 223 3.89 -4.64 -27.47
C TYR A 223 5.17 -3.90 -27.09
N LYS A 224 5.19 -3.29 -25.92
CA LYS A 224 6.40 -2.67 -25.42
C LYS A 224 7.43 -3.77 -25.15
N GLN A 225 8.67 -3.56 -25.62
CA GLN A 225 9.75 -4.48 -25.31
C GLN A 225 9.86 -4.62 -23.80
N LEU A 226 9.75 -5.85 -23.34
CA LEU A 226 9.81 -6.13 -21.92
C LEU A 226 11.28 -6.06 -21.47
N PRO A 227 11.56 -5.46 -20.31
CA PRO A 227 12.89 -5.50 -19.73
C PRO A 227 13.30 -6.95 -19.47
N ALA A 228 14.61 -7.21 -19.38
CA ALA A 228 15.14 -8.53 -19.03
C ALA A 228 14.57 -9.04 -17.70
N ASN A 229 14.32 -8.13 -16.76
CA ASN A 229 13.58 -8.39 -15.54
C ASN A 229 12.13 -7.88 -15.68
N LEU A 230 11.22 -8.80 -15.96
CA LEU A 230 9.78 -8.50 -16.11
C LEU A 230 9.16 -8.02 -14.79
N TRP A 231 9.79 -8.32 -13.67
CA TRP A 231 9.27 -8.04 -12.33
C TRP A 231 9.35 -6.55 -11.96
N ASP A 232 10.27 -5.79 -12.59
CA ASP A 232 10.49 -4.37 -12.36
C ASP A 232 9.98 -3.53 -13.53
N THR A 233 8.68 -3.56 -13.78
CA THR A 233 8.09 -2.84 -14.91
C THR A 233 7.07 -1.79 -14.49
N ASN A 234 7.21 -0.57 -15.01
CA ASN A 234 6.20 0.48 -14.90
C ASN A 234 5.04 0.31 -15.92
N ASN A 235 5.14 -0.67 -16.80
CA ASN A 235 4.09 -1.01 -17.74
C ASN A 235 2.97 -1.78 -17.02
N VAL A 236 2.11 -1.04 -16.36
CA VAL A 236 1.02 -1.55 -15.51
C VAL A 236 -0.27 -0.85 -15.92
N SER A 237 -1.39 -1.55 -15.92
CA SER A 237 -2.69 -0.93 -16.22
C SER A 237 -3.07 0.09 -15.14
N ALA A 238 -3.78 1.14 -15.52
CA ALA A 238 -4.29 2.13 -14.60
C ALA A 238 -5.20 1.51 -13.53
N PHE A 239 -5.94 0.46 -13.87
CA PHE A 239 -6.74 -0.31 -12.94
C PHE A 239 -5.89 -0.91 -11.82
N GLN A 240 -4.78 -1.60 -12.17
CA GLN A 240 -3.87 -2.17 -11.16
C GLN A 240 -3.22 -1.10 -10.29
N LYS A 241 -2.79 0.03 -10.87
CA LYS A 241 -2.25 1.17 -10.12
C LYS A 241 -3.27 1.68 -9.09
N ARG A 242 -4.51 1.87 -9.53
CA ARG A 242 -5.57 2.39 -8.66
C ARG A 242 -5.90 1.43 -7.52
N ILE A 243 -6.05 0.13 -7.80
CA ILE A 243 -6.27 -0.89 -6.76
C ILE A 243 -5.10 -0.90 -5.76
N ALA A 244 -3.86 -0.88 -6.24
CA ALA A 244 -2.69 -0.85 -5.37
C ALA A 244 -2.67 0.39 -4.44
N LEU A 245 -3.01 1.56 -4.96
CA LEU A 245 -3.03 2.79 -4.18
C LEU A 245 -4.17 2.81 -3.15
N LEU A 246 -5.37 2.34 -3.52
CA LEU A 246 -6.52 2.25 -2.61
C LEU A 246 -6.34 1.18 -1.53
N SER A 247 -5.63 0.10 -1.84
CA SER A 247 -5.29 -0.95 -0.89
C SER A 247 -4.00 -0.71 -0.09
N GLY A 248 -3.33 0.42 -0.34
CA GLY A 248 -2.08 0.76 0.34
C GLY A 248 -0.90 -0.14 -0.04
N ASN A 249 -0.93 -0.77 -1.21
CA ASN A 249 0.23 -1.51 -1.72
C ASN A 249 1.28 -0.52 -2.23
N PRO A 250 2.52 -0.54 -1.71
CA PRO A 250 3.55 0.41 -2.09
C PRO A 250 4.11 0.16 -3.50
N ASP A 251 4.08 -1.07 -3.98
CA ASP A 251 4.67 -1.47 -5.27
C ASP A 251 3.67 -2.17 -6.19
N TYR A 252 3.08 -1.41 -7.11
CA TYR A 252 2.19 -1.95 -8.13
C TYR A 252 2.92 -2.52 -9.35
N SER A 253 4.23 -2.33 -9.46
CA SER A 253 5.02 -2.83 -10.59
C SER A 253 5.46 -4.28 -10.40
N ARG A 254 5.48 -4.77 -9.18
CA ARG A 254 5.96 -6.09 -8.82
C ARG A 254 5.12 -7.21 -9.44
N ARG A 255 5.81 -8.24 -9.97
CA ARG A 255 5.22 -9.42 -10.62
C ARG A 255 5.77 -10.75 -10.12
N ASN A 256 6.68 -10.73 -9.15
CA ASN A 256 7.29 -11.91 -8.58
C ASN A 256 6.82 -12.08 -7.14
N PHE A 257 5.63 -12.66 -6.96
CA PHE A 257 5.04 -12.86 -5.64
C PHE A 257 5.51 -14.15 -4.98
N SER A 258 5.98 -15.13 -5.77
CA SER A 258 6.54 -16.38 -5.25
C SER A 258 7.94 -16.22 -4.65
N ASP A 259 8.67 -15.14 -4.99
CA ASP A 259 9.98 -14.82 -4.43
C ASP A 259 9.81 -14.02 -3.13
N ASP A 260 9.52 -14.71 -2.05
CA ASP A 260 9.34 -14.14 -0.71
C ASP A 260 10.49 -14.62 0.21
N PRO A 261 11.17 -13.72 0.94
CA PRO A 261 12.17 -14.10 1.94
C PRO A 261 11.59 -14.92 3.11
N LEU A 262 10.27 -14.93 3.26
CA LEU A 262 9.56 -15.81 4.17
C LEU A 262 9.41 -17.19 3.55
N GLU A 263 9.88 -18.21 4.25
CA GLU A 263 9.72 -19.61 3.89
C GLU A 263 8.80 -20.29 4.92
N ILE A 264 7.71 -20.87 4.45
CA ILE A 264 6.82 -21.71 5.25
C ILE A 264 7.06 -23.15 4.84
N TYR A 265 7.16 -24.05 5.79
CA TYR A 265 7.36 -25.48 5.53
C TYR A 265 6.55 -26.35 6.51
N GLU A 266 6.28 -27.57 6.05
CA GLU A 266 5.53 -28.56 6.81
C GLU A 266 6.50 -29.58 7.41
N GLU A 267 6.28 -29.97 8.64
CA GLU A 267 6.91 -31.11 9.30
C GLU A 267 5.82 -32.03 9.82
N VAL A 268 6.12 -33.32 9.90
CA VAL A 268 5.22 -34.30 10.52
C VAL A 268 5.72 -34.54 11.93
N ASP A 269 4.86 -34.35 12.92
CA ASP A 269 5.19 -34.61 14.31
C ASP A 269 5.34 -36.11 14.60
N THR A 270 5.68 -36.46 15.85
CA THR A 270 5.85 -37.87 16.28
C THR A 270 4.57 -38.66 16.22
N ASP A 271 3.41 -38.00 16.26
CA ASP A 271 2.08 -38.58 16.25
C ASP A 271 1.48 -38.66 14.83
N GLY A 272 2.19 -38.17 13.81
CA GLY A 272 1.79 -38.21 12.41
C GLY A 272 0.95 -37.00 11.95
N TYR A 273 0.79 -35.97 12.78
CA TYR A 273 0.08 -34.75 12.40
C TYR A 273 1.00 -33.77 11.66
N ILE A 274 0.41 -33.03 10.72
CA ILE A 274 1.12 -31.97 10.00
C ILE A 274 1.26 -30.74 10.89
N GLU A 275 2.49 -30.29 11.04
CA GLU A 275 2.84 -29.05 11.73
C GLU A 275 3.44 -28.06 10.74
N TYR A 276 3.01 -26.82 10.83
CA TYR A 276 3.51 -25.72 10.01
C TYR A 276 4.57 -24.94 10.77
N ARG A 277 5.65 -24.57 10.06
CA ARG A 277 6.75 -23.74 10.58
C ARG A 277 7.12 -22.69 9.57
N PHE A 278 7.81 -21.64 10.03
CA PHE A 278 8.33 -20.59 9.16
C PHE A 278 9.75 -20.17 9.53
N ARG A 279 10.44 -19.57 8.56
CA ARG A 279 11.74 -18.93 8.74
C ARG A 279 11.93 -17.80 7.74
N PHE A 280 12.74 -16.81 8.11
CA PHE A 280 13.14 -15.73 7.24
C PHE A 280 14.56 -15.94 6.74
N ARG A 281 14.79 -15.69 5.45
CA ARG A 281 16.11 -15.76 4.81
C ARG A 281 16.46 -14.41 4.20
N ASP A 282 17.74 -14.06 4.26
CA ASP A 282 18.27 -12.94 3.49
C ASP A 282 18.54 -13.34 2.03
N ALA A 283 18.96 -12.37 1.22
CA ALA A 283 19.31 -12.58 -0.19
C ALA A 283 20.44 -13.60 -0.40
N SER A 284 21.25 -13.89 0.63
CA SER A 284 22.32 -14.90 0.62
C SER A 284 21.84 -16.28 1.07
N SER A 285 20.52 -16.45 1.27
CA SER A 285 19.88 -17.66 1.81
C SER A 285 20.25 -17.98 3.27
N THR A 286 20.81 -17.02 4.02
CA THR A 286 21.09 -17.19 5.44
C THR A 286 19.81 -17.05 6.26
N ILE A 287 19.55 -17.98 7.17
CA ILE A 287 18.38 -17.91 8.06
C ILE A 287 18.59 -16.80 9.08
N LEU A 288 17.77 -15.75 9.00
CA LEU A 288 17.79 -14.61 9.92
C LEU A 288 17.01 -14.88 11.21
N GLY A 289 15.93 -15.61 11.11
CA GLY A 289 15.09 -16.00 12.23
C GLY A 289 14.13 -17.10 11.84
N SER A 290 13.64 -17.85 12.82
CA SER A 290 12.63 -18.89 12.62
C SER A 290 11.59 -18.81 13.73
N GLY A 291 10.36 -19.23 13.44
CA GLY A 291 9.29 -19.36 14.44
C GLY A 291 9.73 -20.20 15.61
N SER A 292 9.29 -19.81 16.80
CA SER A 292 9.64 -20.51 18.06
C SER A 292 8.75 -21.72 18.34
N LYS A 293 7.64 -21.85 17.64
CA LYS A 293 6.60 -22.84 17.87
C LYS A 293 6.26 -23.64 16.62
N HIS A 294 5.43 -24.65 16.82
CA HIS A 294 4.81 -25.46 15.81
C HIS A 294 3.32 -25.12 15.74
N TYR A 295 2.77 -25.05 14.56
CA TYR A 295 1.38 -24.66 14.34
C TYR A 295 0.63 -25.77 13.62
N HIS A 296 -0.53 -26.16 14.14
CA HIS A 296 -1.40 -27.15 13.49
C HIS A 296 -2.36 -26.52 12.46
N SER A 297 -2.36 -25.19 12.34
CA SER A 297 -3.16 -24.49 11.35
C SER A 297 -2.39 -23.33 10.71
N LEU A 298 -2.60 -23.11 9.42
CA LEU A 298 -2.03 -21.97 8.69
C LEU A 298 -2.51 -20.63 9.26
N ALA A 299 -3.75 -20.55 9.76
CA ALA A 299 -4.28 -19.31 10.36
C ALA A 299 -3.49 -18.88 11.60
N SER A 300 -3.15 -19.84 12.48
CA SER A 300 -2.33 -19.56 13.67
C SER A 300 -0.90 -19.19 13.28
N LEU A 301 -0.34 -19.84 12.27
CA LEU A 301 0.97 -19.54 11.72
C LEU A 301 1.04 -18.12 11.16
N TYR A 302 0.09 -17.73 10.32
CA TYR A 302 0.04 -16.39 9.72
C TYR A 302 -0.09 -15.28 10.76
N LYS A 303 -0.86 -15.52 11.83
CA LYS A 303 -0.96 -14.59 12.94
C LYS A 303 0.40 -14.36 13.62
N GLU A 304 1.15 -15.43 13.88
CA GLU A 304 2.49 -15.30 14.47
C GLU A 304 3.49 -14.63 13.53
N ILE A 305 3.43 -14.95 12.23
CA ILE A 305 4.26 -14.28 11.21
C ILE A 305 3.98 -12.77 11.21
N LEU A 306 2.71 -12.38 11.33
CA LEU A 306 2.32 -10.98 11.44
C LEU A 306 2.92 -10.32 12.68
N ASP A 307 2.83 -10.97 13.83
CA ASP A 307 3.43 -10.51 15.09
C ASP A 307 4.95 -10.37 14.94
N VAL A 308 5.62 -11.34 14.32
CA VAL A 308 7.07 -11.28 14.05
C VAL A 308 7.45 -10.11 13.14
N LYS A 309 6.69 -9.88 12.08
CA LYS A 309 6.92 -8.73 11.17
C LYS A 309 6.67 -7.39 11.86
N ASN A 310 5.69 -7.32 12.75
CA ASN A 310 5.38 -6.10 13.49
C ASN A 310 6.42 -5.76 14.55
N TYR A 311 6.73 -6.72 15.41
CA TYR A 311 7.62 -6.48 16.55
C TYR A 311 9.10 -6.57 16.18
N GLY A 312 9.45 -7.35 15.15
CA GLY A 312 10.81 -7.51 14.67
C GLY A 312 11.46 -6.25 14.09
N ARG A 313 10.68 -5.21 13.84
CA ARG A 313 11.16 -3.89 13.38
C ARG A 313 11.79 -3.04 14.48
N PHE A 314 11.66 -3.46 15.73
CA PHE A 314 12.10 -2.69 16.89
C PHE A 314 13.14 -3.48 17.70
N ALA A 315 14.32 -2.92 17.86
CA ALA A 315 15.42 -3.55 18.60
C ALA A 315 15.06 -3.85 20.08
N GLU A 316 14.17 -3.08 20.68
CA GLU A 316 13.70 -3.22 22.05
C GLU A 316 12.93 -4.51 22.35
N HIS A 317 12.42 -5.17 21.30
CA HIS A 317 11.70 -6.44 21.44
C HIS A 317 12.61 -7.66 21.36
N TYR A 318 13.92 -7.46 21.19
CA TYR A 318 14.88 -8.56 21.16
C TYR A 318 15.56 -8.75 22.52
N GLU A 319 15.47 -9.97 23.05
CA GLU A 319 16.14 -10.37 24.27
C GLU A 319 17.40 -11.18 23.99
N ILE A 320 18.57 -10.70 24.43
CA ILE A 320 19.83 -11.46 24.35
C ILE A 320 19.91 -12.38 25.56
N LYS A 321 20.15 -13.67 25.30
CA LYS A 321 20.32 -14.72 26.31
C LYS A 321 21.69 -15.39 26.18
N THR A 322 22.16 -15.94 27.28
CA THR A 322 23.43 -16.68 27.33
C THR A 322 23.13 -18.17 27.39
N SER A 323 23.75 -18.94 26.52
CA SER A 323 23.65 -20.40 26.51
C SER A 323 24.51 -21.03 27.63
N ILE A 324 24.29 -22.30 27.93
CA ILE A 324 25.07 -23.07 28.90
C ILE A 324 26.57 -23.08 28.53
N SER A 325 26.90 -22.99 27.23
CA SER A 325 28.28 -22.92 26.72
C SER A 325 28.91 -21.51 26.79
N GLY A 326 28.21 -20.52 27.37
CA GLY A 326 28.68 -19.14 27.47
C GLY A 326 28.58 -18.32 26.18
N LYS A 327 27.92 -18.84 25.15
CA LYS A 327 27.66 -18.12 23.91
C LYS A 327 26.35 -17.35 23.98
N PHE A 328 26.25 -16.25 23.24
CA PHE A 328 25.09 -15.39 23.18
C PHE A 328 24.17 -15.79 22.03
N TYR A 329 22.87 -15.68 22.26
CA TYR A 329 21.81 -15.81 21.24
C TYR A 329 20.67 -14.85 21.60
N PHE A 330 19.77 -14.61 20.67
CA PHE A 330 18.65 -13.73 20.96
C PHE A 330 17.31 -14.33 20.49
N ASN A 331 16.25 -13.91 21.18
CA ASN A 331 14.88 -14.22 20.87
C ASN A 331 14.14 -12.91 20.56
N LEU A 332 13.17 -12.96 19.67
CA LEU A 332 12.17 -11.92 19.50
C LEU A 332 10.98 -12.22 20.40
N THR A 333 10.55 -11.23 21.17
CA THR A 333 9.48 -11.35 22.17
C THR A 333 8.23 -10.58 21.76
N ASN A 334 7.08 -11.05 22.23
CA ASN A 334 5.80 -10.38 22.02
C ASN A 334 5.51 -9.46 23.20
N PRO A 335 5.45 -8.13 23.01
CA PRO A 335 5.23 -7.18 24.09
C PRO A 335 3.86 -7.31 24.77
N ASN A 336 2.88 -7.94 24.12
CA ASN A 336 1.57 -8.20 24.71
C ASN A 336 1.60 -9.33 25.75
N TYR A 337 2.67 -10.13 25.76
CA TYR A 337 2.88 -11.25 26.69
C TYR A 337 4.25 -11.11 27.37
N PRO A 338 4.39 -10.17 28.31
CA PRO A 338 5.69 -9.85 28.91
C PRO A 338 6.24 -10.91 29.87
N ASP A 339 5.43 -11.88 30.31
CA ASP A 339 5.87 -12.93 31.22
C ASP A 339 6.72 -13.97 30.47
N PRO A 340 8.02 -14.14 30.81
CA PRO A 340 8.88 -15.16 30.20
C PRO A 340 8.40 -16.61 30.37
N GLY A 341 7.48 -16.87 31.31
CA GLY A 341 6.85 -18.18 31.52
C GLY A 341 5.67 -18.43 30.59
N ASP A 342 5.15 -17.43 29.90
CA ASP A 342 4.07 -17.58 28.91
C ASP A 342 4.64 -18.14 27.60
N GLU A 343 4.03 -19.18 27.09
CA GLU A 343 4.42 -19.78 25.79
C GLU A 343 4.34 -18.79 24.62
N ARG A 344 3.54 -17.73 24.74
CA ARG A 344 3.36 -16.68 23.74
C ARG A 344 4.42 -15.58 23.81
N HIS A 345 5.27 -15.59 24.84
CA HIS A 345 6.29 -14.58 25.04
C HIS A 345 7.34 -14.57 23.93
N VAL A 346 7.89 -15.73 23.57
CA VAL A 346 8.88 -15.83 22.48
C VAL A 346 8.20 -16.22 21.19
N ILE A 347 8.28 -15.35 20.18
CA ILE A 347 7.64 -15.54 18.86
C ILE A 347 8.62 -15.98 17.76
N ALA A 348 9.87 -15.57 17.84
CA ALA A 348 10.90 -16.04 16.92
C ALA A 348 12.26 -16.19 17.61
N ARG A 349 13.14 -17.00 17.01
CA ARG A 349 14.49 -17.29 17.52
C ARG A 349 15.50 -17.21 16.39
N ARG A 350 16.71 -16.75 16.72
CA ARG A 350 17.89 -16.92 15.89
C ARG A 350 18.60 -18.20 16.27
N ILE A 351 18.87 -19.05 15.30
CA ILE A 351 19.56 -20.35 15.54
C ILE A 351 21.07 -20.17 15.76
N ALA A 352 21.63 -19.02 15.35
CA ALA A 352 23.06 -18.75 15.45
C ALA A 352 23.47 -18.35 16.89
N TYR A 353 24.67 -18.82 17.30
CA TYR A 353 25.29 -18.44 18.57
C TYR A 353 26.49 -17.52 18.33
N TYR A 354 26.60 -16.48 19.14
CA TYR A 354 27.63 -15.45 19.04
C TYR A 354 28.64 -15.56 20.18
N ASN A 355 29.90 -15.26 19.90
CA ASN A 355 30.96 -15.35 20.93
C ASN A 355 30.97 -14.14 21.88
N THR A 356 30.43 -13.00 21.46
CA THR A 356 30.35 -11.78 22.25
C THR A 356 28.94 -11.19 22.19
N GLN A 357 28.57 -10.46 23.23
CA GLN A 357 27.29 -9.76 23.27
C GLN A 357 27.19 -8.72 22.14
N GLN A 358 28.28 -7.99 21.85
CA GLN A 358 28.31 -7.01 20.76
C GLN A 358 28.00 -7.63 19.39
N ASN A 359 28.48 -8.86 19.13
CA ASN A 359 28.16 -9.54 17.87
C ASN A 359 26.69 -9.96 17.79
N ALA A 360 26.06 -10.24 18.92
CA ALA A 360 24.61 -10.49 18.97
C ALA A 360 23.82 -9.20 18.75
N GLU A 361 24.25 -8.09 19.32
CA GLU A 361 23.65 -6.76 19.11
C GLU A 361 23.75 -6.33 17.65
N ASN A 362 24.91 -6.43 17.01
CA ASN A 362 25.09 -6.14 15.58
C ASN A 362 24.20 -7.04 14.70
N ALA A 363 24.01 -8.30 15.11
CA ALA A 363 23.14 -9.21 14.37
C ALA A 363 21.65 -8.85 14.56
N ILE A 364 21.25 -8.30 15.70
CA ILE A 364 19.91 -7.74 15.93
C ILE A 364 19.70 -6.53 15.02
N GLU A 365 20.67 -5.61 14.94
CA GLU A 365 20.60 -4.44 14.06
C GLU A 365 20.37 -4.87 12.59
N ASN A 366 21.11 -5.86 12.11
CA ASN A 366 20.92 -6.38 10.74
C ASN A 366 19.52 -6.99 10.52
N VAL A 367 18.98 -7.70 11.53
CA VAL A 367 17.63 -8.28 11.44
C VAL A 367 16.57 -7.17 11.46
N VAL A 368 16.76 -6.15 12.30
CA VAL A 368 15.85 -4.99 12.37
C VAL A 368 15.86 -4.22 11.05
N GLU A 369 17.03 -3.99 10.45
CA GLU A 369 17.17 -3.37 9.14
C GLU A 369 16.42 -4.17 8.08
N PHE A 370 16.68 -5.49 8.01
CA PHE A 370 15.96 -6.40 7.12
C PHE A 370 14.44 -6.34 7.29
N MET A 371 13.94 -6.37 8.55
CA MET A 371 12.51 -6.32 8.84
C MET A 371 11.87 -4.98 8.45
N ASN A 372 12.62 -3.87 8.54
CA ASN A 372 12.16 -2.55 8.11
C ASN A 372 12.15 -2.40 6.59
N GLU A 373 13.06 -3.04 5.89
CA GLU A 373 13.11 -3.06 4.43
C GLU A 373 12.12 -4.05 3.81
N LEU A 374 11.61 -4.99 4.60
CA LEU A 374 10.68 -6.01 4.14
C LEU A 374 9.37 -5.37 3.69
N GLN A 375 9.19 -5.31 2.38
CA GLN A 375 7.93 -4.84 1.79
C GLN A 375 6.93 -6.00 1.74
N PRO A 376 5.62 -5.71 1.90
CA PRO A 376 4.59 -6.72 1.68
C PRO A 376 4.72 -7.30 0.27
N ASN A 377 4.81 -8.63 0.16
CA ASN A 377 4.86 -9.31 -1.14
C ASN A 377 3.45 -9.43 -1.74
N GLU A 378 2.78 -8.31 -1.87
CA GLU A 378 1.39 -8.18 -2.28
C GLU A 378 1.27 -7.49 -3.63
N GLY A 379 0.29 -7.92 -4.38
CA GLY A 379 -0.01 -7.38 -5.68
C GLY A 379 -1.05 -8.23 -6.38
N MET A 380 -1.21 -8.03 -7.67
CA MET A 380 -2.17 -8.79 -8.46
C MET A 380 -1.69 -9.00 -9.89
N TYR A 381 -2.00 -10.14 -10.45
CA TYR A 381 -1.99 -10.35 -11.89
C TYR A 381 -3.37 -10.06 -12.45
N LEU A 382 -3.42 -9.31 -13.53
CA LEU A 382 -4.62 -9.08 -14.33
C LEU A 382 -4.43 -9.76 -15.68
N ILE A 383 -5.19 -10.81 -15.93
CA ILE A 383 -5.13 -11.60 -17.16
C ILE A 383 -6.42 -11.39 -17.94
N GLU A 384 -6.31 -10.68 -19.06
CA GLU A 384 -7.45 -10.44 -19.96
C GLU A 384 -7.67 -11.68 -20.85
N HIS A 385 -8.82 -12.34 -20.73
CA HIS A 385 -9.11 -13.56 -21.48
C HIS A 385 -9.12 -13.35 -23.00
N ILE A 386 -9.50 -12.17 -23.47
CA ILE A 386 -9.49 -11.86 -24.91
C ILE A 386 -8.09 -12.01 -25.54
N LEU A 387 -7.03 -11.80 -24.76
CA LEU A 387 -5.65 -11.93 -25.21
C LEU A 387 -5.17 -13.38 -25.20
N LEU A 388 -5.89 -14.27 -24.54
CA LEU A 388 -5.64 -15.70 -24.49
C LEU A 388 -6.32 -16.48 -25.61
N ARG A 389 -7.11 -15.80 -26.45
CA ARG A 389 -7.78 -16.42 -27.59
C ARG A 389 -6.75 -16.89 -28.61
N PRO A 390 -6.73 -18.18 -28.98
CA PRO A 390 -5.84 -18.69 -30.01
C PRO A 390 -6.29 -18.29 -31.40
N ASP A 391 -5.32 -18.13 -32.30
CA ASP A 391 -5.65 -17.99 -33.73
C ASP A 391 -6.27 -19.27 -34.26
N VAL A 392 -7.42 -19.17 -34.93
CA VAL A 392 -8.11 -20.32 -35.51
C VAL A 392 -7.40 -20.75 -36.79
N THR A 393 -6.52 -21.73 -36.67
CA THR A 393 -5.83 -22.39 -37.80
C THR A 393 -6.19 -23.88 -37.82
N LYS A 394 -5.90 -24.58 -38.91
CA LYS A 394 -6.08 -26.05 -38.93
C LYS A 394 -5.34 -26.79 -37.80
N GLU A 395 -4.21 -26.22 -37.33
CA GLU A 395 -3.41 -26.78 -36.28
C GLU A 395 -3.96 -26.48 -34.87
N THR A 396 -4.70 -25.39 -34.71
CA THR A 396 -5.29 -24.94 -33.42
C THR A 396 -6.76 -25.34 -33.26
N MET A 397 -7.32 -26.18 -34.15
CA MET A 397 -8.69 -26.71 -33.99
C MET A 397 -8.83 -27.71 -32.84
N ASN A 398 -7.73 -28.07 -32.17
CA ASN A 398 -7.78 -28.92 -30.98
C ASN A 398 -8.33 -28.13 -29.76
N LYS A 399 -9.24 -28.74 -29.01
CA LYS A 399 -9.88 -28.13 -27.82
C LYS A 399 -8.87 -27.66 -26.78
N ASP A 400 -7.69 -28.27 -26.68
CA ASP A 400 -6.66 -27.98 -25.70
C ASP A 400 -6.05 -26.57 -25.81
N TYR A 401 -6.27 -25.89 -26.93
CA TYR A 401 -5.81 -24.50 -27.13
C TYR A 401 -6.77 -23.45 -26.61
N PHE A 402 -8.01 -23.85 -26.34
CA PHE A 402 -9.07 -22.92 -25.93
C PHE A 402 -9.31 -22.99 -24.42
N LEU A 403 -9.68 -21.87 -23.83
CA LEU A 403 -10.20 -21.87 -22.48
C LEU A 403 -11.49 -22.69 -22.44
N PRO A 404 -11.67 -23.56 -21.44
CA PRO A 404 -12.91 -24.32 -21.28
C PRO A 404 -14.09 -23.36 -21.08
N ILE A 405 -15.23 -23.72 -21.67
CA ILE A 405 -16.44 -22.92 -21.56
C ILE A 405 -17.09 -23.15 -20.19
N CYS A 406 -17.01 -24.36 -19.68
CA CYS A 406 -17.47 -24.77 -18.36
C CYS A 406 -16.73 -26.01 -17.86
N GLU A 407 -16.97 -26.36 -16.62
CA GLU A 407 -16.49 -27.61 -16.03
C GLU A 407 -17.07 -28.84 -16.78
N ASP A 408 -16.39 -29.97 -16.70
CA ASP A 408 -16.54 -31.15 -17.59
C ASP A 408 -17.97 -31.73 -17.74
N ASN A 409 -18.93 -31.32 -16.92
CA ASN A 409 -20.29 -31.88 -16.88
C ASN A 409 -21.41 -30.91 -17.32
N CYS A 410 -21.10 -29.81 -17.96
CA CYS A 410 -22.11 -28.84 -18.38
C CYS A 410 -22.68 -29.16 -19.76
N GLU A 411 -23.89 -29.70 -19.81
CA GLU A 411 -24.62 -30.01 -21.07
C GLU A 411 -25.16 -28.74 -21.77
N SER A 412 -25.26 -27.59 -21.11
CA SER A 412 -25.94 -26.38 -21.58
C SER A 412 -25.04 -25.22 -21.98
N CYS A 413 -23.73 -25.42 -22.07
CA CYS A 413 -22.76 -24.34 -22.31
C CYS A 413 -22.53 -24.01 -23.79
N GLU A 414 -23.36 -24.49 -24.70
CA GLU A 414 -23.29 -24.15 -26.12
C GLU A 414 -23.53 -22.64 -26.32
N GLY A 415 -22.55 -21.96 -26.90
CA GLY A 415 -22.66 -20.55 -27.30
C GLY A 415 -22.10 -19.54 -26.29
N VAL A 416 -21.58 -19.96 -25.14
CA VAL A 416 -20.92 -19.04 -24.20
C VAL A 416 -19.50 -18.71 -24.66
N ASP A 417 -19.21 -17.41 -24.79
CA ASP A 417 -17.86 -16.91 -25.12
C ASP A 417 -17.00 -16.82 -23.84
N PRO A 418 -15.92 -17.62 -23.69
CA PRO A 418 -15.06 -17.56 -22.51
C PRO A 418 -14.05 -16.40 -22.54
N TYR A 419 -14.00 -15.63 -23.63
CA TYR A 419 -12.97 -14.62 -23.86
C TYR A 419 -13.44 -13.18 -23.69
N SER A 420 -14.63 -12.85 -24.21
CA SER A 420 -15.10 -11.48 -24.25
C SER A 420 -15.52 -11.00 -22.86
N PHE A 421 -15.07 -9.81 -22.48
CA PHE A 421 -15.42 -9.15 -21.22
C PHE A 421 -15.10 -9.96 -19.95
N ARG A 422 -14.11 -10.84 -20.03
CA ARG A 422 -13.68 -11.69 -18.90
C ARG A 422 -12.23 -11.44 -18.56
N VAL A 423 -11.95 -11.41 -17.26
CA VAL A 423 -10.61 -11.28 -16.71
C VAL A 423 -10.40 -12.26 -15.56
N SER A 424 -9.19 -12.78 -15.43
CA SER A 424 -8.76 -13.48 -14.23
C SER A 424 -7.83 -12.57 -13.42
N ILE A 425 -8.13 -12.42 -12.15
CA ILE A 425 -7.33 -11.68 -11.19
C ILE A 425 -6.74 -12.68 -10.22
N VAL A 426 -5.40 -12.77 -10.20
CA VAL A 426 -4.67 -13.72 -9.37
C VAL A 426 -3.96 -12.98 -8.27
N LEU A 427 -4.18 -13.40 -7.05
CA LEU A 427 -3.71 -12.76 -5.82
C LEU A 427 -2.97 -13.78 -4.94
N PRO A 428 -1.83 -13.39 -4.30
CA PRO A 428 -1.12 -14.24 -3.37
C PRO A 428 -1.86 -14.31 -2.02
N GLY A 429 -2.59 -15.39 -1.78
CA GLY A 429 -3.47 -15.54 -0.61
C GLY A 429 -2.76 -15.80 0.72
N TRP A 430 -1.43 -15.96 0.72
CA TRP A 430 -0.61 -16.26 1.90
C TRP A 430 0.05 -15.03 2.53
N THR A 431 -0.04 -13.88 1.86
CA THR A 431 0.63 -12.69 2.35
C THR A 431 -0.05 -12.14 3.60
N GLU A 432 0.65 -11.25 4.26
CA GLU A 432 0.31 -10.73 5.57
C GLU A 432 -1.14 -10.25 5.69
N ARG A 433 -1.54 -9.30 4.82
CA ARG A 433 -2.90 -8.76 4.82
C ARG A 433 -3.90 -9.66 4.12
N TYR A 434 -3.46 -10.31 3.02
CA TYR A 434 -4.34 -11.16 2.21
C TYR A 434 -4.68 -12.50 2.87
N SER A 435 -3.95 -12.92 3.90
CA SER A 435 -4.33 -14.06 4.74
C SER A 435 -5.51 -13.74 5.67
N ASN A 436 -5.80 -12.46 5.92
CA ASN A 436 -6.92 -12.03 6.74
C ASN A 436 -8.24 -12.03 5.94
N VAL A 437 -9.30 -12.62 6.50
CA VAL A 437 -10.59 -12.78 5.82
C VAL A 437 -11.27 -11.43 5.53
N ASP A 438 -11.20 -10.48 6.46
CA ASP A 438 -11.84 -9.19 6.31
C ASP A 438 -11.12 -8.33 5.27
N PHE A 439 -9.78 -8.39 5.25
CA PHE A 439 -8.99 -7.70 4.25
C PHE A 439 -9.17 -8.30 2.84
N ARG A 440 -9.32 -9.64 2.73
CA ARG A 440 -9.66 -10.27 1.44
C ARG A 440 -11.02 -9.80 0.93
N LYS A 441 -12.02 -9.76 1.81
CA LYS A 441 -13.35 -9.25 1.45
C LYS A 441 -13.27 -7.80 0.96
N PHE A 442 -12.56 -6.95 1.69
CA PHE A 442 -12.29 -5.57 1.27
C PHE A 442 -11.65 -5.51 -0.12
N MET A 443 -10.64 -6.33 -0.40
CA MET A 443 -9.98 -6.39 -1.70
C MET A 443 -10.92 -6.84 -2.82
N GLU A 444 -11.76 -7.86 -2.57
CA GLU A 444 -12.75 -8.33 -3.53
C GLU A 444 -13.80 -7.27 -3.84
N ASP A 445 -14.33 -6.62 -2.81
CA ASP A 445 -15.31 -5.54 -2.94
C ASP A 445 -14.70 -4.33 -3.67
N LEU A 446 -13.45 -3.99 -3.36
CA LEU A 446 -12.70 -2.93 -4.03
C LEU A 446 -12.51 -3.24 -5.52
N ILE A 447 -12.05 -4.45 -5.85
CA ILE A 447 -11.85 -4.90 -7.23
C ILE A 447 -13.17 -4.84 -8.01
N GLN A 448 -14.25 -5.37 -7.45
CA GLN A 448 -15.56 -5.36 -8.09
C GLN A 448 -16.12 -3.95 -8.30
N LYS A 449 -15.92 -3.06 -7.33
CA LYS A 449 -16.36 -1.66 -7.40
C LYS A 449 -15.63 -0.85 -8.47
N GLU A 450 -14.33 -1.11 -8.65
CA GLU A 450 -13.49 -0.39 -9.59
C GLU A 450 -13.54 -0.98 -11.02
N LEU A 451 -13.96 -2.23 -11.18
CA LEU A 451 -14.13 -2.84 -12.50
C LEU A 451 -15.30 -2.22 -13.25
N PRO A 452 -15.17 -2.01 -14.56
CA PRO A 452 -16.31 -1.65 -15.40
C PRO A 452 -17.43 -2.70 -15.30
N SER A 453 -18.67 -2.27 -15.21
CA SER A 453 -19.85 -3.12 -14.98
C SER A 453 -20.08 -4.24 -16.01
N HIS A 454 -19.49 -4.12 -17.20
CA HIS A 454 -19.58 -5.10 -18.27
C HIS A 454 -18.45 -6.14 -18.23
N ILE A 455 -17.50 -6.05 -17.29
CA ILE A 455 -16.38 -6.99 -17.16
C ILE A 455 -16.66 -7.96 -16.01
N MET A 456 -16.56 -9.24 -16.31
CA MET A 456 -16.64 -10.31 -15.32
C MET A 456 -15.24 -10.69 -14.86
N ALA A 457 -14.99 -10.63 -13.56
CA ALA A 457 -13.72 -11.03 -12.96
C ALA A 457 -13.84 -12.38 -12.25
N LYS A 458 -12.93 -13.30 -12.58
CA LYS A 458 -12.63 -14.47 -11.75
C LYS A 458 -11.49 -14.09 -10.82
N ILE A 459 -11.77 -14.00 -9.51
CA ILE A 459 -10.75 -13.69 -8.50
C ILE A 459 -10.23 -14.99 -7.91
N CYS A 460 -8.94 -15.25 -8.08
CA CYS A 460 -8.27 -16.45 -7.60
C CYS A 460 -7.26 -16.08 -6.51
N TRP A 461 -7.46 -16.56 -5.30
CA TRP A 461 -6.51 -16.50 -4.21
C TRP A 461 -5.67 -17.78 -4.23
N ILE A 462 -4.40 -17.66 -4.58
CA ILE A 462 -3.50 -18.80 -4.67
C ILE A 462 -2.83 -19.03 -3.32
N GLY A 463 -2.67 -20.29 -2.94
CA GLY A 463 -2.03 -20.69 -1.70
C GLY A 463 -0.52 -20.49 -1.72
N TRP A 464 0.07 -20.65 -0.53
CA TRP A 464 1.52 -20.65 -0.38
C TRP A 464 2.14 -21.69 -1.32
N PRO A 465 3.29 -21.36 -1.94
CA PRO A 465 4.07 -22.36 -2.64
C PRO A 465 4.38 -23.53 -1.69
N LYS A 466 3.85 -24.69 -1.99
CA LYS A 466 4.12 -25.90 -1.20
C LYS A 466 5.61 -26.14 -1.13
N SER A 467 6.04 -26.43 0.07
CA SER A 467 7.34 -26.33 0.62
C SER A 467 8.43 -27.25 0.04
N TYR A 468 9.62 -27.00 0.51
CA TYR A 468 10.84 -27.73 0.78
C TYR A 468 10.91 -29.28 0.53
N LYS A 469 9.79 -29.99 0.47
CA LYS A 469 9.72 -31.43 0.18
C LYS A 469 8.81 -31.76 -1.02
N MET A 470 8.71 -30.84 -1.97
CA MET A 470 8.02 -31.17 -3.21
C MET A 470 8.80 -32.27 -3.93
N GLU A 471 8.09 -33.30 -4.32
CA GLU A 471 8.67 -34.30 -5.23
C GLU A 471 9.09 -33.60 -6.53
N PRO A 472 10.19 -34.03 -7.16
CA PRO A 472 10.60 -33.46 -8.44
C PRO A 472 9.47 -33.57 -9.45
N GLY A 473 8.87 -32.44 -9.84
CA GLY A 473 7.73 -32.36 -10.76
C GLY A 473 6.41 -31.88 -10.16
N GLU A 474 6.33 -31.66 -8.84
CA GLU A 474 5.24 -30.93 -8.20
C GLU A 474 5.64 -29.44 -8.11
N GLU A 475 5.20 -28.66 -9.08
CA GLU A 475 5.38 -27.20 -9.03
C GLU A 475 4.23 -26.53 -8.30
N ASN A 476 4.50 -25.41 -7.68
CA ASN A 476 3.47 -24.61 -7.03
C ASN A 476 2.64 -23.85 -8.05
N GLU A 477 1.32 -23.75 -7.85
CA GLU A 477 0.39 -23.07 -8.77
C GLU A 477 0.81 -21.61 -9.06
N MET A 478 1.33 -20.87 -8.07
CA MET A 478 1.78 -19.49 -8.29
C MET A 478 3.06 -19.44 -9.10
N VAL A 479 4.04 -20.29 -8.81
CA VAL A 479 5.31 -20.38 -9.58
C VAL A 479 5.01 -20.77 -11.02
N GLU A 480 4.21 -21.82 -11.23
CA GLU A 480 3.79 -22.24 -12.56
C GLU A 480 3.08 -21.12 -13.34
N MET A 481 2.19 -20.40 -12.68
CA MET A 481 1.44 -19.29 -13.28
C MET A 481 2.38 -18.13 -13.64
N GLU A 482 3.29 -17.74 -12.74
CA GLU A 482 4.27 -16.69 -12.97
C GLU A 482 5.20 -17.00 -14.14
N GLU A 483 5.75 -18.22 -14.17
CA GLU A 483 6.61 -18.68 -15.27
C GLU A 483 5.86 -18.74 -16.61
N ALA A 484 4.64 -19.28 -16.61
CA ALA A 484 3.84 -19.40 -17.83
C ALA A 484 3.43 -18.02 -18.36
N TYR A 485 3.04 -17.12 -17.46
CA TYR A 485 2.67 -15.74 -17.82
C TYR A 485 3.87 -14.98 -18.38
N GLN A 486 5.02 -15.05 -17.73
CA GLN A 486 6.26 -14.44 -18.21
C GLN A 486 6.68 -15.00 -19.58
N ALA A 487 6.68 -16.32 -19.71
CA ALA A 487 7.03 -16.99 -20.97
C ALA A 487 6.09 -16.61 -22.12
N TRP A 488 4.78 -16.46 -21.84
CA TRP A 488 3.79 -16.01 -22.79
C TRP A 488 4.01 -14.55 -23.21
N LEU A 489 4.23 -13.64 -22.26
CA LEU A 489 4.51 -12.24 -22.54
C LEU A 489 5.77 -12.07 -23.41
N LEU A 490 6.86 -12.71 -23.03
CA LEU A 490 8.11 -12.69 -23.80
C LEU A 490 7.94 -13.23 -25.21
N SER A 491 7.07 -14.22 -25.41
CA SER A 491 6.80 -14.78 -26.72
C SER A 491 5.97 -13.87 -27.63
N LYS A 492 5.18 -12.95 -27.05
CA LYS A 492 4.44 -11.93 -27.82
C LYS A 492 5.35 -10.88 -28.43
N THR A 493 6.41 -10.51 -27.71
CA THR A 493 7.36 -9.48 -28.16
C THR A 493 8.47 -10.02 -29.04
N ASN A 494 8.81 -11.31 -28.93
CA ASN A 494 9.86 -11.95 -29.70
C ASN A 494 9.26 -12.84 -30.79
N ASN A 495 9.33 -12.49 -32.03
CA ASN A 495 8.83 -13.06 -33.29
C ASN A 495 8.80 -14.59 -33.50
N GLY A 496 8.60 -15.38 -32.46
CA GLY A 496 8.57 -16.84 -32.53
C GLY A 496 7.17 -17.44 -32.57
N GLN A 497 6.42 -17.36 -33.69
CA GLN A 497 5.04 -17.84 -33.78
C GLN A 497 4.83 -19.30 -33.32
N LYS A 498 5.76 -20.23 -33.58
CA LYS A 498 5.63 -21.62 -33.12
C LYS A 498 5.76 -21.75 -31.58
N GLN A 499 6.68 -21.01 -30.99
CA GLN A 499 6.86 -21.03 -29.52
C GLN A 499 5.73 -20.29 -28.80
N HIS A 500 5.14 -19.27 -29.42
CA HIS A 500 4.02 -18.53 -28.84
C HIS A 500 2.80 -19.43 -28.64
N LYS A 501 2.45 -20.28 -29.61
CA LYS A 501 1.31 -21.21 -29.50
C LYS A 501 1.43 -22.17 -28.32
N ALA A 502 2.60 -22.78 -28.13
CA ALA A 502 2.84 -23.71 -27.02
C ALA A 502 2.77 -23.02 -25.66
N LYS A 503 3.30 -21.79 -25.56
CA LYS A 503 3.29 -21.00 -24.33
C LYS A 503 1.88 -20.48 -24.00
N LEU A 504 1.11 -20.09 -25.02
CA LEU A 504 -0.29 -19.74 -24.84
C LEU A 504 -1.12 -20.93 -24.34
N MET A 505 -0.90 -22.11 -24.91
CA MET A 505 -1.58 -23.34 -24.46
C MET A 505 -1.25 -23.66 -23.00
N ARG A 506 0.04 -23.55 -22.60
CA ARG A 506 0.46 -23.76 -21.19
C ARG A 506 -0.27 -22.77 -20.27
N LEU A 507 -0.30 -21.48 -20.63
CA LEU A 507 -0.96 -20.45 -19.83
C LEU A 507 -2.48 -20.69 -19.77
N ASN A 508 -3.13 -21.01 -20.88
CA ASN A 508 -4.57 -21.31 -20.91
C ASN A 508 -4.91 -22.48 -19.99
N LYS A 509 -4.12 -23.55 -20.04
CA LYS A 509 -4.30 -24.71 -19.14
C LYS A 509 -4.21 -24.28 -17.69
N ILE A 510 -3.18 -23.51 -17.31
CA ILE A 510 -2.99 -23.07 -15.93
C ILE A 510 -4.13 -22.14 -15.50
N VAL A 511 -4.50 -21.13 -16.31
CA VAL A 511 -5.58 -20.20 -15.97
C VAL A 511 -6.92 -20.92 -15.80
N SER A 512 -7.16 -21.99 -16.57
CA SER A 512 -8.38 -22.80 -16.43
C SER A 512 -8.41 -23.61 -15.15
N THR A 513 -7.26 -24.09 -14.66
CA THR A 513 -7.14 -24.94 -13.47
C THR A 513 -6.90 -24.15 -12.18
N LEU A 514 -6.62 -22.84 -12.27
CA LEU A 514 -6.43 -22.02 -11.07
C LEU A 514 -7.65 -22.03 -10.17
N HIS A 515 -7.47 -22.48 -8.94
CA HIS A 515 -8.50 -22.52 -7.91
C HIS A 515 -8.21 -21.51 -6.80
N THR A 516 -9.27 -21.02 -6.18
CA THR A 516 -9.12 -20.23 -4.96
C THR A 516 -8.99 -21.13 -3.74
N ILE A 517 -7.97 -20.88 -2.91
CA ILE A 517 -7.82 -21.62 -1.63
C ILE A 517 -8.86 -21.21 -0.59
N TYR A 518 -9.47 -20.05 -0.77
CA TYR A 518 -10.51 -19.54 0.12
C TYR A 518 -11.88 -19.79 -0.51
N THR A 519 -12.42 -20.98 -0.27
CA THR A 519 -13.77 -21.33 -0.71
C THR A 519 -14.78 -20.54 0.11
N GLN A 520 -15.70 -19.88 -0.58
CA GLN A 520 -16.86 -19.29 0.07
C GLN A 520 -17.89 -20.38 0.40
N GLY A 521 -18.58 -20.20 1.52
CA GLY A 521 -19.67 -21.09 1.88
C GLY A 521 -20.71 -21.12 0.77
N ARG A 522 -21.10 -22.31 0.34
CA ARG A 522 -22.17 -22.54 -0.61
C ARG A 522 -23.44 -22.90 0.16
N LEU A 523 -24.57 -22.31 -0.23
CA LEU A 523 -25.86 -22.80 0.23
C LEU A 523 -26.18 -24.03 -0.61
N HIS A 524 -26.19 -25.21 0.04
CA HIS A 524 -26.69 -26.45 -0.53
C HIS A 524 -28.12 -26.68 -0.07
N ASP A 525 -28.99 -27.04 -0.96
CA ASP A 525 -30.22 -27.72 -0.59
C ASP A 525 -29.87 -29.19 -0.26
N CYS A 526 -30.44 -29.74 0.80
CA CYS A 526 -30.11 -31.10 1.27
C CYS A 526 -30.46 -32.21 0.27
N ASP A 527 -31.26 -31.86 -0.74
CA ASP A 527 -31.72 -32.78 -1.78
C ASP A 527 -30.96 -32.60 -3.12
N ASP A 528 -29.99 -31.69 -3.19
CA ASP A 528 -29.17 -31.49 -4.39
C ASP A 528 -28.10 -32.58 -4.48
N ASP A 529 -28.14 -33.36 -5.55
CA ASP A 529 -27.02 -34.19 -5.98
C ASP A 529 -25.78 -33.32 -6.22
N GLU A 530 -24.59 -33.82 -5.89
CA GLU A 530 -23.31 -33.10 -5.84
C GLU A 530 -22.91 -32.37 -7.13
N GLU A 531 -23.68 -32.47 -8.20
CA GLU A 531 -23.36 -31.97 -9.54
C GLU A 531 -24.12 -30.68 -9.95
N GLN A 532 -25.01 -30.13 -9.11
CA GLN A 532 -25.79 -28.97 -9.51
C GLN A 532 -25.09 -27.64 -9.26
N GLN A 533 -25.29 -26.70 -10.21
CA GLN A 533 -24.74 -25.36 -10.24
C GLN A 533 -25.09 -24.58 -8.96
N ASN A 534 -24.13 -24.41 -8.08
CA ASN A 534 -24.32 -23.67 -6.84
C ASN A 534 -24.31 -22.17 -7.09
N ILE A 535 -25.37 -21.49 -6.70
CA ILE A 535 -25.45 -20.02 -6.68
C ILE A 535 -24.63 -19.52 -5.50
N ILE A 536 -23.56 -18.79 -5.78
CA ILE A 536 -22.76 -18.12 -4.75
C ILE A 536 -23.31 -16.72 -4.56
N LEU A 537 -23.89 -16.44 -3.39
CA LEU A 537 -24.39 -15.12 -3.02
C LEU A 537 -23.28 -14.06 -3.14
N GLY A 538 -23.56 -13.03 -3.92
CA GLY A 538 -22.63 -11.93 -4.17
C GLY A 538 -21.59 -12.17 -5.27
N ARG A 539 -21.55 -13.36 -5.90
CA ARG A 539 -20.61 -13.68 -7.00
C ARG A 539 -21.24 -14.26 -8.24
N THR A 540 -22.41 -14.84 -8.15
CA THR A 540 -23.12 -15.35 -9.32
C THR A 540 -23.90 -14.21 -9.97
N ASN A 541 -23.50 -13.80 -11.16
CA ASN A 541 -24.27 -12.85 -11.97
C ASN A 541 -25.46 -13.59 -12.57
N LEU A 542 -26.63 -13.40 -11.97
CA LEU A 542 -27.90 -13.83 -12.52
C LEU A 542 -28.29 -12.87 -13.64
N GLY A 543 -27.90 -13.12 -14.88
CA GLY A 543 -28.44 -12.29 -15.94
C GLY A 543 -27.62 -12.11 -17.21
N ILE A 544 -26.69 -12.98 -17.50
CA ILE A 544 -26.16 -13.08 -18.85
C ILE A 544 -26.60 -14.44 -19.41
N ILE A 545 -27.78 -14.43 -19.97
CA ILE A 545 -28.24 -15.45 -20.88
C ILE A 545 -27.76 -15.07 -22.28
#